data_e1c5c00c35d31bc02e239304bbb63137
#
_entry.id   e1c5c00c35d31bc02e239304bbb63137
#
_cell.length_a   1.000
_cell.length_b   1.000
_cell.length_c   1.000
_cell.angle_alpha   90.00
_cell.angle_beta   90.00
_cell.angle_gamma   90.00
#
_symmetry.space_group_name_H-M   'P 1'
#
loop_
_entity.id
_entity.type
_entity.pdbx_description
1 polymer ?
#
loop_
_entity_poly.entity_id
_entity_poly.type
_entity_poly.pdbx_seq_one_letter_code
_entity_poly.pdbx_strand_id
1 'polypeptide(L)' 'MNAEEELKALEETLVAFRETLKEVNRLGGDGMVAVREEWLLRIKELELQREHLSHVVRKNRRRVG' A
#
# COMPACT_ATOMS: atom_id res chain seq x y z
N MET A 1 -1.32 17.75 7.59
CA MET A 1 -0.46 16.67 7.06
C MET A 1 -0.08 16.98 5.61
N ASN A 2 1.19 16.88 5.27
CA ASN A 2 1.61 17.11 3.89
C ASN A 2 1.67 15.80 3.11
N ALA A 3 1.84 15.91 1.80
CA ALA A 3 1.82 14.73 0.92
C ALA A 3 2.96 13.75 1.22
N GLU A 4 4.11 14.25 1.66
CA GLU A 4 5.25 13.40 2.00
C GLU A 4 4.96 12.54 3.22
N GLU A 5 4.31 13.11 4.22
CA GLU A 5 3.92 12.36 5.41
C GLU A 5 2.86 11.32 5.11
N GLU A 6 1.90 11.69 4.26
CA GLU A 6 0.87 10.75 3.82
C GLU A 6 1.49 9.59 3.04
N LEU A 7 2.43 9.89 2.16
CA LEU A 7 3.12 8.87 1.38
C LEU A 7 3.88 7.91 2.29
N LYS A 8 4.59 8.44 3.28
CA LYS A 8 5.33 7.63 4.23
C LYS A 8 4.41 6.71 5.03
N ALA A 9 3.30 7.27 5.53
CA ALA A 9 2.31 6.49 6.27
C ALA A 9 1.72 5.37 5.40
N LEU A 10 1.46 5.69 4.13
CA LEU A 10 0.92 4.73 3.19
C LEU A 10 1.92 3.60 2.90
N GLU A 11 3.20 3.92 2.76
CA GLU A 11 4.24 2.92 2.55
C GLU A 11 4.36 1.98 3.75
N GLU A 12 4.28 2.53 4.96
CA GLU A 12 4.29 1.72 6.17
C GLU A 12 3.09 0.79 6.24
N THR A 13 1.91 1.30 5.87
CA THR A 13 0.69 0.50 5.81
C THR A 13 0.83 -0.62 4.78
N LEU A 14 1.42 -0.34 3.62
CA LEU A 14 1.65 -1.35 2.59
C LEU A 14 2.57 -2.46 3.08
N VAL A 15 3.63 -2.10 3.80
CA VAL A 15 4.55 -3.10 4.36
C VAL A 15 3.79 -4.01 5.33
N ALA A 16 2.97 -3.43 6.20
CA ALA A 16 2.18 -4.20 7.16
C ALA A 16 1.21 -5.14 6.46
N PHE A 17 0.54 -4.66 5.41
CA PHE A 17 -0.40 -5.47 4.65
C PHE A 17 0.30 -6.63 3.94
N ARG A 18 1.47 -6.38 3.36
CA ARG A 18 2.25 -7.42 2.69
C ARG A 18 2.71 -8.49 3.66
N GLU A 19 3.12 -8.09 4.86
CA GLU A 19 3.49 -9.03 5.91
C GLU A 19 2.30 -9.89 6.32
N THR A 20 1.12 -9.28 6.49
CA THR A 20 -0.10 -10.01 6.80
C THR A 20 -0.43 -11.01 5.69
N LEU A 21 -0.28 -10.60 4.43
CA LEU A 21 -0.53 -11.49 3.31
C LEU A 21 0.41 -12.68 3.30
N LYS A 22 1.69 -12.46 3.64
CA LYS A 22 2.65 -13.56 3.77
C LYS A 22 2.20 -14.58 4.80
N GLU A 23 1.69 -14.11 5.93
CA GLU A 23 1.19 -15.01 6.98
C GLU A 23 -0.03 -15.79 6.50
N VAL A 24 -0.95 -15.13 5.81
CA VAL A 24 -2.13 -15.79 5.24
C VAL A 24 -1.71 -16.87 4.24
N ASN A 25 -0.73 -16.58 3.38
CA ASN A 25 -0.21 -17.55 2.42
C ASN A 25 0.47 -18.73 3.11
N ARG A 26 1.20 -18.45 4.18
CA ARG A 26 1.92 -19.49 4.92
C ARG A 26 0.98 -20.43 5.63
N LEU A 27 -0.10 -19.88 6.21
CA LEU A 27 -1.09 -20.71 6.90
C LEU A 27 -1.82 -21.64 5.96
N GLY A 28 -2.00 -21.22 4.71
CA GLY A 28 -2.57 -22.04 3.66
C GLY A 28 -3.97 -22.55 3.98
N GLY A 29 -4.62 -23.11 2.99
CA GLY A 29 -5.92 -23.71 3.19
C GLY A 29 -6.98 -23.11 2.29
N ASP A 30 -7.95 -23.93 1.92
CA ASP A 30 -9.02 -23.53 1.00
C ASP A 30 -9.87 -22.42 1.58
N GLY A 31 -10.02 -22.36 2.90
CA GLY A 31 -10.79 -21.31 3.56
C GLY A 31 -10.16 -19.92 3.51
N MET A 32 -8.88 -19.83 3.15
CA MET A 32 -8.16 -18.56 3.12
C MET A 32 -8.14 -17.90 1.75
N VAL A 33 -8.69 -18.56 0.73
CA VAL A 33 -8.66 -18.02 -0.64
C VAL A 33 -9.38 -16.67 -0.72
N ALA A 34 -10.58 -16.58 -0.15
CA ALA A 34 -11.35 -15.33 -0.17
C ALA A 34 -10.64 -14.22 0.60
N VAL A 35 -10.07 -14.56 1.75
CA VAL A 35 -9.32 -13.59 2.58
C VAL A 35 -8.12 -13.08 1.80
N ARG A 36 -7.38 -13.97 1.16
CA ARG A 36 -6.21 -13.60 0.38
C ARG A 36 -6.57 -12.67 -0.78
N GLU A 37 -7.65 -12.97 -1.48
CA GLU A 37 -8.11 -12.13 -2.59
C GLU A 37 -8.50 -10.73 -2.11
N GLU A 38 -9.18 -10.65 -0.98
CA GLU A 38 -9.56 -9.37 -0.39
C GLU A 38 -8.32 -8.54 -0.02
N TRP A 39 -7.32 -9.17 0.59
CA TRP A 39 -6.07 -8.49 0.94
C TRP A 39 -5.31 -8.03 -0.29
N LEU A 40 -5.28 -8.84 -1.35
CA LEU A 40 -4.64 -8.46 -2.60
C LEU A 40 -5.30 -7.24 -3.22
N LEU A 41 -6.63 -7.16 -3.19
CA LEU A 41 -7.35 -6.01 -3.69
C LEU A 41 -7.03 -4.75 -2.90
N ARG A 42 -6.96 -4.86 -1.57
CA ARG A 42 -6.61 -3.72 -0.71
C ARG A 42 -5.19 -3.24 -0.97
N ILE A 43 -4.27 -4.16 -1.12
CA ILE A 43 -2.87 -3.82 -1.43
C ILE A 43 -2.81 -3.09 -2.76
N LYS A 44 -3.54 -3.57 -3.77
CA LYS A 44 -3.57 -2.95 -5.08
C LYS A 44 -4.11 -1.52 -5.01
N GLU A 45 -5.18 -1.30 -4.25
CA GLU A 45 -5.73 0.04 -4.05
C GLU A 45 -4.72 0.97 -3.38
N LEU A 46 -4.03 0.47 -2.36
CA LEU A 46 -3.01 1.26 -1.66
C LEU A 46 -1.83 1.58 -2.57
N GLU A 47 -1.44 0.64 -3.42
CA GLU A 47 -0.37 0.89 -4.40
C GLU A 47 -0.75 1.98 -5.39
N LEU A 48 -2.00 2.02 -5.83
CA LEU A 48 -2.49 3.07 -6.71
C LEU A 48 -2.47 4.43 -6.01
N GLN A 49 -2.89 4.48 -4.75
CA GLN A 49 -2.83 5.71 -3.96
C GLN A 49 -1.39 6.16 -3.76
N ARG A 50 -0.50 5.22 -3.49
CA ARG A 50 0.92 5.52 -3.34
C ARG A 50 1.50 6.14 -4.61
N GLU A 51 1.15 5.59 -5.76
CA GLU A 51 1.59 6.12 -7.04
C GLU A 51 1.09 7.55 -7.24
N HIS A 52 -0.18 7.80 -6.94
CA HIS A 52 -0.75 9.13 -7.03
C HIS A 52 -0.03 10.12 -6.11
N LEU A 53 0.17 9.76 -4.86
CA LEU A 53 0.87 10.61 -3.90
C LEU A 53 2.32 10.85 -4.30
N SER A 54 2.95 9.86 -4.87
CA SER A 54 4.31 9.97 -5.36
C SER A 54 4.40 11.05 -6.45
N HIS A 55 3.42 11.09 -7.34
CA HIS A 55 3.33 12.14 -8.36
C HIS A 55 3.14 13.52 -7.76
N VAL A 56 2.26 13.63 -6.76
CA VAL A 56 2.01 14.90 -6.09
C VAL A 56 3.28 15.41 -5.42
N VAL A 57 4.01 14.55 -4.74
CA VAL A 57 5.26 14.91 -4.07
C VAL A 57 6.29 15.41 -5.09
N ARG A 58 6.42 14.72 -6.22
CA ARG A 58 7.35 15.13 -7.28
C ARG A 58 6.99 16.49 -7.86
N LYS A 59 5.72 16.74 -8.09
CA LYS A 59 5.25 18.03 -8.58
C LYS A 59 5.57 19.14 -7.60
N ASN A 60 5.34 18.91 -6.32
CA ASN A 60 5.61 19.91 -5.29
C ASN A 60 7.10 20.23 -5.21
N ARG A 61 7.96 19.23 -5.32
CA ARG A 61 9.41 19.44 -5.33
C ARG A 61 9.88 20.26 -6.51
N ARG A 62 9.29 20.05 -7.68
CA ARG A 62 9.62 20.82 -8.88
C ARG A 62 9.24 22.27 -8.74
N ARG A 63 8.16 22.58 -8.02
CA ARG A 63 7.71 23.95 -7.82
C ARG A 63 8.62 24.76 -6.92
N VAL A 64 9.31 24.10 -6.01
CA VAL A 64 10.17 24.77 -5.02
C VAL A 64 11.56 25.05 -5.60
N GLY A 65 11.92 24.37 -6.67
CA GLY A 65 13.22 24.60 -7.34
C GLY A 65 13.16 25.71 -8.39
#